data_e66c3b993e2ccab2a24d19fbcb65f9a1
#
_entry.id   e66c3b993e2ccab2a24d19fbcb65f9a1
#
_cell.length_a   1.000
_cell.length_b   1.000
_cell.length_c   1.000
_cell.angle_alpha   90.00
_cell.angle_beta   90.00
_cell.angle_gamma   90.00
#
_symmetry.space_group_name_H-M   'P 1'
#
loop_
_entity.id
_entity.type
_entity.pdbx_description
1 polymer ?
#
loop_
_entity_poly.entity_id
_entity_poly.type
_entity_poly.pdbx_seq_one_letter_code
_entity_poly.pdbx_strand_id
1 'polypeptide(L)'
;LNGTLIADKKVSEILTDKIATVGENMSLRRMAKLSGDTVASYIHNSVAPGMGKIGVLVALKGDNSDFAKQVAMHVAATNPASLSENDLSSDILSREKSILTEQARESGKPEQVIEKMIEGRLKKFLADVTLLGQNFVINPDLTVGKAAAEVGVEILGFLRFEVGEGIEKKQENF
;
A
#
# COMPACT_ATOMS: atom_id res chain seq x y z
N LEU A 1 -1.06 -0.23 -21.87
CA LEU A 1 -2.24 0.47 -21.34
C LEU A 1 -2.83 1.42 -22.40
N ASN A 2 -2.10 2.47 -22.83
CA ASN A 2 -2.61 3.48 -23.78
C ASN A 2 -2.98 2.92 -25.17
N GLY A 3 -2.36 1.84 -25.61
CA GLY A 3 -2.66 1.17 -26.89
C GLY A 3 -3.80 0.15 -26.83
N THR A 4 -4.35 -0.13 -25.64
CA THR A 4 -5.47 -1.08 -25.47
C THR A 4 -6.72 -0.52 -26.14
N LEU A 5 -7.52 -1.38 -26.79
CA LEU A 5 -8.79 -1.00 -27.41
C LEU A 5 -9.95 -1.20 -26.44
N ILE A 6 -10.83 -0.21 -26.38
CA ILE A 6 -12.13 -0.27 -25.71
C ILE A 6 -13.17 0.18 -26.74
N ALA A 7 -14.11 -0.70 -27.09
CA ALA A 7 -15.12 -0.42 -28.11
C ALA A 7 -14.50 0.17 -29.42
N ASP A 8 -13.45 -0.48 -29.91
CA ASP A 8 -12.70 -0.13 -31.13
C ASP A 8 -11.93 1.20 -31.12
N LYS A 9 -11.91 1.92 -29.97
CA LYS A 9 -11.06 3.10 -29.77
C LYS A 9 -9.87 2.79 -28.86
N LYS A 10 -8.73 3.40 -29.14
CA LYS A 10 -7.56 3.32 -28.22
C LYS A 10 -7.85 4.08 -26.93
N VAL A 11 -7.36 3.56 -25.82
CA VAL A 11 -7.46 4.22 -24.50
C VAL A 11 -6.87 5.64 -24.56
N SER A 12 -5.78 5.86 -25.32
CA SER A 12 -5.20 7.20 -25.51
C SER A 12 -6.16 8.18 -26.18
N GLU A 13 -6.93 7.74 -27.16
CA GLU A 13 -7.91 8.58 -27.85
C GLU A 13 -9.08 8.93 -26.92
N ILE A 14 -9.60 7.93 -26.18
CA ILE A 14 -10.65 8.15 -25.20
C ILE A 14 -10.19 9.14 -24.11
N LEU A 15 -8.93 9.03 -23.66
CA LEU A 15 -8.37 9.95 -22.68
C LEU A 15 -8.27 11.37 -23.23
N THR A 16 -7.82 11.54 -24.47
CA THR A 16 -7.75 12.85 -25.13
C THR A 16 -9.14 13.50 -25.24
N ASP A 17 -10.16 12.73 -25.62
CA ASP A 17 -11.54 13.20 -25.71
C ASP A 17 -12.07 13.65 -24.32
N LYS A 18 -11.70 12.91 -23.26
CA LYS A 18 -12.07 13.26 -21.88
C LYS A 18 -11.36 14.52 -21.40
N ILE A 19 -10.07 14.67 -21.65
CA ILE A 19 -9.31 15.89 -21.34
C ILE A 19 -9.94 17.10 -22.01
N ALA A 20 -10.30 16.99 -23.30
CA ALA A 20 -10.94 18.06 -24.05
C ALA A 20 -12.33 18.43 -23.48
N THR A 21 -13.08 17.45 -22.97
CA THR A 21 -14.43 17.67 -22.43
C THR A 21 -14.40 18.25 -21.01
N VAL A 22 -13.49 17.74 -20.17
CA VAL A 22 -13.41 18.10 -18.74
C VAL A 22 -12.57 19.37 -18.55
N GLY A 23 -11.61 19.64 -19.45
CA GLY A 23 -10.69 20.78 -19.35
C GLY A 23 -9.55 20.58 -18.37
N GLU A 24 -9.34 19.36 -17.86
CA GLU A 24 -8.25 19.01 -16.95
C GLU A 24 -7.28 18.04 -17.59
N ASN A 25 -5.98 18.24 -17.34
CA ASN A 25 -4.96 17.31 -17.81
C ASN A 25 -4.99 16.03 -16.96
N MET A 26 -5.15 14.90 -17.63
CA MET A 26 -5.25 13.57 -17.02
C MET A 26 -4.25 12.61 -17.65
N SER A 27 -3.72 11.68 -16.85
CA SER A 27 -2.88 10.60 -17.35
C SER A 27 -3.23 9.28 -16.68
N LEU A 28 -3.25 8.19 -17.46
CA LEU A 28 -3.35 6.82 -16.96
C LEU A 28 -1.95 6.27 -16.78
N ARG A 29 -1.51 6.11 -15.53
CA ARG A 29 -0.14 5.73 -15.20
C ARG A 29 0.03 4.24 -14.92
N ARG A 30 -0.93 3.63 -14.23
CA ARG A 30 -0.82 2.26 -13.73
C ARG A 30 -2.13 1.51 -13.87
N MET A 31 -2.00 0.22 -14.08
CA MET A 31 -3.07 -0.76 -14.01
C MET A 31 -2.49 -2.04 -13.43
N ALA A 32 -3.22 -2.69 -12.54
CA ALA A 32 -2.83 -3.97 -11.98
C ALA A 32 -4.04 -4.87 -11.78
N LYS A 33 -3.78 -6.18 -11.68
CA LYS A 33 -4.77 -7.22 -11.42
C LYS A 33 -4.32 -8.04 -10.23
N LEU A 34 -5.26 -8.40 -9.37
CA LEU A 34 -5.03 -9.28 -8.23
C LEU A 34 -5.99 -10.47 -8.32
N SER A 35 -5.53 -11.66 -7.94
CA SER A 35 -6.30 -12.90 -7.98
C SER A 35 -6.14 -13.66 -6.67
N GLY A 36 -7.18 -14.37 -6.26
CA GLY A 36 -7.24 -15.22 -5.06
C GLY A 36 -8.58 -15.92 -5.00
N ASP A 37 -8.79 -16.75 -3.97
CA ASP A 37 -10.08 -17.41 -3.74
C ASP A 37 -11.15 -16.38 -3.41
N THR A 38 -10.80 -15.38 -2.60
CA THR A 38 -11.61 -14.20 -2.32
C THR A 38 -10.83 -12.94 -2.69
N VAL A 39 -11.46 -12.04 -3.45
CA VAL A 39 -10.92 -10.70 -3.73
C VAL A 39 -11.94 -9.66 -3.32
N ALA A 40 -11.55 -8.75 -2.43
CA ALA A 40 -12.37 -7.62 -2.02
C ALA A 40 -11.78 -6.30 -2.50
N SER A 41 -12.65 -5.34 -2.78
CA SER A 41 -12.28 -3.97 -3.11
C SER A 41 -12.79 -2.99 -2.08
N TYR A 42 -12.04 -1.91 -1.88
CA TYR A 42 -12.44 -0.76 -1.07
C TYR A 42 -12.06 0.54 -1.77
N ILE A 43 -13.01 1.45 -1.85
CA ILE A 43 -12.79 2.79 -2.41
C ILE A 43 -12.96 3.81 -1.30
N HIS A 44 -11.90 4.55 -1.04
CA HIS A 44 -11.90 5.63 -0.04
C HIS A 44 -12.13 6.99 -0.71
N ASN A 45 -12.90 7.87 -0.06
CA ASN A 45 -13.37 9.13 -0.62
C ASN A 45 -14.04 8.92 -1.99
N SER A 46 -15.06 8.07 -1.99
CA SER A 46 -15.83 7.74 -3.19
C SER A 46 -16.55 8.97 -3.73
N VAL A 47 -16.42 9.19 -5.04
CA VAL A 47 -17.11 10.27 -5.78
C VAL A 47 -18.22 9.71 -6.67
N ALA A 48 -18.15 8.43 -7.01
CA ALA A 48 -19.16 7.67 -7.74
C ALA A 48 -18.93 6.16 -7.51
N PRO A 49 -19.88 5.28 -7.87
CA PRO A 49 -19.69 3.83 -7.76
C PRO A 49 -18.40 3.36 -8.44
N GLY A 50 -17.52 2.71 -7.67
CA GLY A 50 -16.22 2.21 -8.15
C GLY A 50 -15.15 3.28 -8.40
N MET A 51 -15.40 4.55 -8.06
CA MET A 51 -14.45 5.65 -8.27
C MET A 51 -14.24 6.45 -7.00
N GLY A 52 -13.00 6.76 -6.68
CA GLY A 52 -12.62 7.56 -5.52
C GLY A 52 -11.15 7.93 -5.54
N LYS A 53 -10.70 8.59 -4.46
CA LYS A 53 -9.31 9.04 -4.37
C LYS A 53 -8.32 7.90 -4.17
N ILE A 54 -8.68 6.90 -3.35
CA ILE A 54 -7.85 5.73 -3.07
C ILE A 54 -8.65 4.48 -3.42
N GLY A 55 -8.07 3.60 -4.22
CA GLY A 55 -8.60 2.28 -4.53
C GLY A 55 -7.69 1.18 -3.97
N VAL A 56 -8.29 0.20 -3.30
CA VAL A 56 -7.59 -0.95 -2.72
C VAL A 56 -8.23 -2.25 -3.20
N LEU A 57 -7.39 -3.22 -3.53
CA LEU A 57 -7.77 -4.63 -3.69
C LEU A 57 -7.01 -5.47 -2.68
N VAL A 58 -7.67 -6.46 -2.10
CA VAL A 58 -7.05 -7.47 -1.23
C VAL A 58 -7.47 -8.85 -1.72
N ALA A 59 -6.50 -9.76 -1.87
CA ALA A 59 -6.74 -11.15 -2.22
C ALA A 59 -6.42 -12.07 -1.04
N LEU A 60 -7.32 -13.01 -0.80
CA LEU A 60 -7.17 -14.06 0.21
C LEU A 60 -7.14 -15.44 -0.46
N LYS A 61 -6.41 -16.35 0.19
CA LYS A 61 -6.64 -17.79 0.09
C LYS A 61 -7.62 -18.17 1.19
N GLY A 62 -8.74 -18.78 0.79
CA GLY A 62 -9.87 -19.03 1.66
C GLY A 62 -11.03 -18.07 1.40
N ASP A 63 -12.20 -18.39 1.98
CA ASP A 63 -13.46 -17.66 1.75
C ASP A 63 -13.82 -16.84 3.00
N ASN A 64 -13.51 -15.55 2.98
CA ASN A 64 -13.94 -14.57 3.99
C ASN A 64 -14.00 -13.16 3.41
N SER A 65 -15.07 -12.85 2.74
CA SER A 65 -15.28 -11.55 2.07
C SER A 65 -15.31 -10.36 3.04
N ASP A 66 -15.83 -10.55 4.24
CA ASP A 66 -15.91 -9.48 5.24
C ASP A 66 -14.53 -9.14 5.80
N PHE A 67 -13.73 -10.15 6.11
CA PHE A 67 -12.35 -9.95 6.54
C PHE A 67 -11.52 -9.29 5.43
N ALA A 68 -11.68 -9.73 4.16
CA ALA A 68 -10.99 -9.12 3.03
C ALA A 68 -11.31 -7.62 2.89
N LYS A 69 -12.56 -7.21 3.10
CA LYS A 69 -12.97 -5.79 3.11
C LYS A 69 -12.35 -5.02 4.26
N GLN A 70 -12.34 -5.60 5.47
CA GLN A 70 -11.70 -4.99 6.64
C GLN A 70 -10.20 -4.76 6.42
N VAL A 71 -9.51 -5.74 5.83
CA VAL A 71 -8.09 -5.59 5.45
C VAL A 71 -7.92 -4.52 4.36
N ALA A 72 -8.83 -4.44 3.38
CA ALA A 72 -8.77 -3.39 2.36
C ALA A 72 -8.94 -1.98 2.96
N MET A 73 -9.82 -1.81 3.94
CA MET A 73 -9.97 -0.56 4.70
C MET A 73 -8.68 -0.23 5.48
N HIS A 74 -8.08 -1.23 6.13
CA HIS A 74 -6.81 -1.08 6.82
C HIS A 74 -5.69 -0.62 5.87
N VAL A 75 -5.55 -1.26 4.71
CA VAL A 75 -4.55 -0.89 3.68
C VAL A 75 -4.77 0.54 3.18
N ALA A 76 -6.01 0.96 2.98
CA ALA A 76 -6.32 2.34 2.58
C ALA A 76 -5.83 3.36 3.62
N ALA A 77 -5.99 3.05 4.91
CA ALA A 77 -5.65 3.93 6.02
C ALA A 77 -4.14 3.96 6.33
N THR A 78 -3.45 2.80 6.27
CA THR A 78 -2.08 2.66 6.76
C THR A 78 -1.02 2.67 5.67
N ASN A 79 -1.41 2.46 4.41
CA ASN A 79 -0.51 2.42 3.25
C ASN A 79 0.76 1.55 3.49
N PRO A 80 0.63 0.25 3.76
CA PRO A 80 1.79 -0.59 4.01
C PRO A 80 2.70 -0.66 2.79
N ALA A 81 4.01 -0.74 3.01
CA ALA A 81 5.02 -0.78 1.95
C ALA A 81 5.09 -2.15 1.26
N SER A 82 4.78 -3.23 1.99
CA SER A 82 4.79 -4.61 1.48
C SER A 82 3.84 -5.50 2.28
N LEU A 83 3.58 -6.71 1.78
CA LEU A 83 2.80 -7.71 2.50
C LEU A 83 3.54 -8.20 3.74
N SER A 84 4.78 -8.62 3.57
CA SER A 84 5.66 -9.15 4.61
C SER A 84 7.05 -8.54 4.53
N GLU A 85 7.91 -8.88 5.50
CA GLU A 85 9.32 -8.47 5.51
C GLU A 85 10.07 -8.98 4.27
N ASN A 86 9.74 -10.18 3.79
CA ASN A 86 10.38 -10.78 2.63
C ASN A 86 10.05 -10.07 1.31
N ASP A 87 8.95 -9.36 1.27
CA ASP A 87 8.47 -8.64 0.08
C ASP A 87 8.94 -7.18 0.07
N LEU A 88 9.57 -6.72 1.16
CA LEU A 88 10.06 -5.35 1.26
C LEU A 88 11.29 -5.15 0.38
N SER A 89 11.32 -4.02 -0.35
CA SER A 89 12.47 -3.66 -1.19
C SER A 89 13.76 -3.59 -0.36
N SER A 90 14.82 -4.21 -0.87
CA SER A 90 16.16 -4.17 -0.26
C SER A 90 16.69 -2.75 -0.09
N ASP A 91 16.31 -1.83 -0.98
CA ASP A 91 16.71 -0.42 -0.93
C ASP A 91 16.08 0.30 0.26
N ILE A 92 14.80 0.04 0.53
CA ILE A 92 14.10 0.57 1.70
C ILE A 92 14.75 0.08 2.98
N LEU A 93 15.02 -1.23 3.06
CA LEU A 93 15.63 -1.86 4.22
C LEU A 93 17.06 -1.34 4.46
N SER A 94 17.88 -1.24 3.41
CA SER A 94 19.25 -0.76 3.49
C SER A 94 19.32 0.71 3.92
N ARG A 95 18.44 1.54 3.37
CA ARG A 95 18.33 2.97 3.73
C ARG A 95 17.96 3.14 5.19
N GLU A 96 16.93 2.43 5.65
CA GLU A 96 16.49 2.51 7.05
C GLU A 96 17.57 2.02 8.00
N LYS A 97 18.24 0.91 7.69
CA LYS A 97 19.35 0.41 8.49
C LYS A 97 20.49 1.42 8.61
N SER A 98 20.82 2.15 7.53
CA SER A 98 21.84 3.20 7.57
C SER A 98 21.43 4.34 8.50
N ILE A 99 20.20 4.84 8.39
CA ILE A 99 19.65 5.91 9.23
C ILE A 99 19.67 5.49 10.70
N LEU A 100 19.20 4.29 11.02
CA LEU A 100 19.19 3.78 12.38
C LEU A 100 20.60 3.59 12.97
N THR A 101 21.56 3.22 12.12
CA THR A 101 22.97 3.07 12.52
C THR A 101 23.58 4.43 12.88
N GLU A 102 23.37 5.45 12.07
CA GLU A 102 23.85 6.81 12.35
C GLU A 102 23.26 7.35 13.65
N GLN A 103 21.93 7.28 13.80
CA GLN A 103 21.24 7.72 15.02
C GLN A 103 21.70 6.96 16.29
N ALA A 104 21.96 5.65 16.15
CA ALA A 104 22.41 4.85 17.30
C ALA A 104 23.85 5.23 17.71
N ARG A 105 24.75 5.50 16.77
CA ARG A 105 26.12 5.94 17.03
C ARG A 105 26.19 7.32 17.69
N GLU A 106 25.32 8.24 17.30
CA GLU A 106 25.21 9.55 17.94
C GLU A 106 24.86 9.46 19.44
N SER A 107 24.27 8.35 19.89
CA SER A 107 23.93 8.13 21.29
C SER A 107 25.14 7.97 22.22
N GLY A 108 26.36 7.78 21.70
CA GLY A 108 27.60 7.59 22.46
C GLY A 108 27.63 6.32 23.33
N LYS A 109 26.77 5.35 23.08
CA LYS A 109 26.69 4.08 23.83
C LYS A 109 27.74 3.08 23.34
N PRO A 110 28.11 2.07 24.16
CA PRO A 110 28.99 0.98 23.74
C PRO A 110 28.45 0.24 22.51
N GLU A 111 29.34 -0.23 21.61
CA GLU A 111 28.99 -0.87 20.35
C GLU A 111 27.98 -2.02 20.49
N GLN A 112 28.15 -2.88 21.51
CA GLN A 112 27.19 -3.97 21.78
C GLN A 112 25.77 -3.50 22.11
N VAL A 113 25.65 -2.32 22.70
CA VAL A 113 24.34 -1.70 23.00
C VAL A 113 23.76 -1.10 21.73
N ILE A 114 24.62 -0.49 20.90
CA ILE A 114 24.25 0.08 19.60
C ILE A 114 23.68 -1.00 18.68
N GLU A 115 24.33 -2.16 18.56
CA GLU A 115 23.87 -3.29 17.76
C GLU A 115 22.45 -3.75 18.14
N LYS A 116 22.22 -3.95 19.45
CA LYS A 116 20.89 -4.32 19.96
C LYS A 116 19.84 -3.24 19.74
N MET A 117 20.23 -1.97 19.82
CA MET A 117 19.33 -0.85 19.51
C MET A 117 18.91 -0.84 18.05
N ILE A 118 19.87 -1.06 17.14
CA ILE A 118 19.59 -1.11 15.68
C ILE A 118 18.65 -2.29 15.40
N GLU A 119 18.95 -3.48 15.92
CA GLU A 119 18.11 -4.67 15.75
C GLU A 119 16.67 -4.44 16.24
N GLY A 120 16.51 -3.91 17.45
CA GLY A 120 15.20 -3.64 18.02
C GLY A 120 14.40 -2.59 17.24
N ARG A 121 15.06 -1.51 16.77
CA ARG A 121 14.43 -0.46 15.98
C ARG A 121 14.07 -0.96 14.56
N LEU A 122 14.95 -1.75 13.96
CA LEU A 122 14.69 -2.35 12.65
C LEU A 122 13.50 -3.29 12.69
N LYS A 123 13.41 -4.13 13.72
CA LYS A 123 12.26 -5.01 13.96
C LYS A 123 10.96 -4.21 14.10
N LYS A 124 10.99 -3.10 14.84
CA LYS A 124 9.84 -2.21 14.97
C LYS A 124 9.47 -1.58 13.63
N PHE A 125 10.43 -1.06 12.89
CA PHE A 125 10.20 -0.50 11.56
C PHE A 125 9.53 -1.51 10.63
N LEU A 126 10.04 -2.75 10.57
CA LEU A 126 9.47 -3.81 9.75
C LEU A 126 8.01 -4.13 10.14
N ALA A 127 7.71 -4.16 11.44
CA ALA A 127 6.35 -4.34 11.92
C ALA A 127 5.43 -3.16 11.52
N ASP A 128 5.95 -1.94 11.53
CA ASP A 128 5.17 -0.74 11.22
C ASP A 128 4.89 -0.57 9.71
N VAL A 129 5.77 -1.07 8.83
CA VAL A 129 5.65 -0.88 7.38
C VAL A 129 5.12 -2.07 6.60
N THR A 130 5.02 -3.26 7.21
CA THR A 130 4.50 -4.45 6.55
C THR A 130 3.05 -4.72 6.93
N LEU A 131 2.20 -5.08 5.97
CA LEU A 131 0.77 -5.32 6.23
C LEU A 131 0.56 -6.36 7.33
N LEU A 132 1.25 -7.51 7.26
CA LEU A 132 1.07 -8.58 8.24
C LEU A 132 1.59 -8.23 9.64
N GLY A 133 2.56 -7.31 9.73
CA GLY A 133 3.17 -6.86 10.99
C GLY A 133 2.39 -5.73 11.67
N GLN A 134 1.62 -4.94 10.93
CA GLN A 134 0.88 -3.81 11.46
C GLN A 134 -0.23 -4.23 12.43
N ASN A 135 -0.49 -3.43 13.46
CA ASN A 135 -1.67 -3.59 14.31
C ASN A 135 -2.93 -3.36 13.49
N PHE A 136 -3.88 -4.30 13.57
CA PHE A 136 -5.09 -4.26 12.75
C PHE A 136 -6.03 -3.13 13.21
N VAL A 137 -6.41 -2.21 12.32
CA VAL A 137 -7.23 -1.04 12.69
C VAL A 137 -8.61 -1.42 13.27
N ILE A 138 -9.13 -2.60 12.94
CA ILE A 138 -10.41 -3.10 13.45
C ILE A 138 -10.25 -3.70 14.84
N ASN A 139 -9.09 -4.31 15.12
CA ASN A 139 -8.75 -4.87 16.42
C ASN A 139 -7.25 -4.65 16.71
N PRO A 140 -6.86 -3.53 17.33
CA PRO A 140 -5.46 -3.16 17.55
C PRO A 140 -4.67 -4.10 18.48
N ASP A 141 -5.34 -4.99 19.20
CA ASP A 141 -4.68 -6.00 20.04
C ASP A 141 -4.04 -7.14 19.22
N LEU A 142 -4.42 -7.23 17.95
CA LEU A 142 -3.88 -8.21 17.01
C LEU A 142 -3.12 -7.53 15.88
N THR A 143 -2.08 -8.20 15.37
CA THR A 143 -1.54 -7.84 14.05
C THR A 143 -2.46 -8.35 12.96
N VAL A 144 -2.40 -7.74 11.76
CA VAL A 144 -3.19 -8.20 10.60
C VAL A 144 -2.93 -9.68 10.31
N GLY A 145 -1.66 -10.14 10.41
CA GLY A 145 -1.31 -11.54 10.21
C GLY A 145 -1.94 -12.47 11.23
N LYS A 146 -1.99 -12.08 12.52
CA LYS A 146 -2.68 -12.87 13.55
C LYS A 146 -4.19 -12.89 13.34
N ALA A 147 -4.79 -11.76 13.00
CA ALA A 147 -6.22 -11.67 12.71
C ALA A 147 -6.61 -12.58 11.51
N ALA A 148 -5.78 -12.64 10.47
CA ALA A 148 -5.98 -13.55 9.35
C ALA A 148 -5.94 -15.02 9.77
N ALA A 149 -4.96 -15.38 10.62
CA ALA A 149 -4.83 -16.74 11.15
C ALA A 149 -6.03 -17.15 12.02
N GLU A 150 -6.56 -16.25 12.85
CA GLU A 150 -7.74 -16.51 13.69
C GLU A 150 -8.99 -16.82 12.88
N VAL A 151 -9.17 -16.19 11.73
CA VAL A 151 -10.31 -16.44 10.83
C VAL A 151 -10.00 -17.52 9.77
N GLY A 152 -8.84 -18.16 9.84
CA GLY A 152 -8.46 -19.30 9.00
C GLY A 152 -8.21 -18.97 7.54
N VAL A 153 -7.76 -17.76 7.22
CA VAL A 153 -7.41 -17.33 5.86
C VAL A 153 -5.95 -16.87 5.76
N GLU A 154 -5.42 -16.85 4.55
CA GLU A 154 -4.10 -16.30 4.24
C GLU A 154 -4.24 -15.09 3.31
N ILE A 155 -3.58 -13.99 3.63
CA ILE A 155 -3.53 -12.81 2.75
C ILE A 155 -2.47 -13.07 1.69
N LEU A 156 -2.89 -13.16 0.42
CA LEU A 156 -2.01 -13.43 -0.71
C LEU A 156 -1.33 -12.16 -1.23
N GLY A 157 -1.98 -11.02 -1.06
CA GLY A 157 -1.46 -9.74 -1.52
C GLY A 157 -2.50 -8.64 -1.48
N PHE A 158 -2.04 -7.44 -1.78
CA PHE A 158 -2.89 -6.26 -1.91
C PHE A 158 -2.37 -5.33 -3.01
N LEU A 159 -3.26 -4.47 -3.50
CA LEU A 159 -2.94 -3.34 -4.36
C LEU A 159 -3.56 -2.09 -3.75
N ARG A 160 -2.82 -0.99 -3.74
CA ARG A 160 -3.30 0.33 -3.33
C ARG A 160 -2.85 1.36 -4.34
N PHE A 161 -3.81 2.07 -4.91
CA PHE A 161 -3.55 3.21 -5.80
C PHE A 161 -4.23 4.45 -5.25
N GLU A 162 -3.51 5.55 -5.30
CA GLU A 162 -4.03 6.88 -4.94
C GLU A 162 -3.88 7.84 -6.12
N VAL A 163 -4.91 8.60 -6.38
CA VAL A 163 -4.90 9.62 -7.43
C VAL A 163 -3.86 10.70 -7.10
N GLY A 164 -2.95 10.95 -8.04
CA GLY A 164 -1.87 11.92 -7.87
C GLY A 164 -0.67 11.43 -7.06
N GLU A 165 -0.63 10.15 -6.68
CA GLU A 165 0.50 9.57 -5.95
C GLU A 165 1.81 9.73 -6.75
N GLY A 166 2.87 10.20 -6.07
CA GLY A 166 4.20 10.41 -6.69
C GLY A 166 4.28 11.60 -7.67
N ILE A 167 3.26 12.44 -7.76
CA ILE A 167 3.31 13.69 -8.52
C ILE A 167 3.71 14.81 -7.56
N GLU A 168 4.86 15.45 -7.80
CA GLU A 168 5.23 16.68 -7.09
C GLU A 168 4.20 17.76 -7.42
N LYS A 169 3.45 18.21 -6.42
CA LYS A 169 2.62 19.41 -6.57
C LYS A 169 3.56 20.60 -6.66
N LYS A 170 3.60 21.27 -7.81
CA LYS A 170 4.20 22.60 -7.89
C LYS A 170 3.46 23.48 -6.90
N GLN A 171 4.14 23.94 -5.86
CA GLN A 171 3.63 25.03 -5.02
C GLN A 171 3.63 26.28 -5.90
N GLU A 172 2.47 26.67 -6.37
CA GLU A 172 2.28 28.00 -6.91
C GLU A 172 2.33 28.96 -5.72
N ASN A 173 3.46 29.60 -5.51
CA ASN A 173 3.57 30.75 -4.62
C ASN A 173 2.84 31.91 -5.28
N PHE A 174 1.67 32.24 -4.77
CA PHE A 174 0.99 33.50 -5.05
C PHE A 174 1.54 34.58 -4.14
#